data_cc0c57b39ac28ceaae068b75be4d9193
#
_entry.id   cc0c57b39ac28ceaae068b75be4d9193
#
_cell.length_a   1.000
_cell.length_b   1.000
_cell.length_c   1.000
_cell.angle_alpha   90.00
_cell.angle_beta   90.00
_cell.angle_gamma   90.00
#
_symmetry.space_group_name_H-M   'P 1'
#
loop_
_entity.id
_entity.type
_entity.pdbx_description
1 polymer ?
#
loop_
_entity_poly.entity_id
_entity_poly.type
_entity_poly.pdbx_seq_one_letter_code
_entity_poly.pdbx_strand_id
1 'polypeptide(L)'
;TLPYEEQLKLKAGQVLELMKAVVPNAEDIFEGIRKSPQQFGYRNKMEYTFGDEVKDGPLALGMHKRGSFYDIVTVDECRIVDDDYRKILGATLAYFRARDIPFYHRMRHEGYLRHLLVRKAVKTEEILIDLITTTQEICAGESCVNETALLDGWKEQLLALELDGSIAGILHTKNDSVADAV
;
A
#
# COMPACT_ATOMS: atom_id res chain seq x y z
N THR A 1 -21.52 5.11 0.57
CA THR A 1 -21.04 3.75 0.90
C THR A 1 -22.17 3.00 1.59
N LEU A 2 -22.42 1.73 1.24
CA LEU A 2 -23.46 0.93 1.86
C LEU A 2 -23.11 0.66 3.33
N PRO A 3 -24.06 0.81 4.30
CA PRO A 3 -23.84 0.45 5.69
C PRO A 3 -23.38 -1.01 5.83
N TYR A 4 -22.56 -1.32 6.83
CA TYR A 4 -21.94 -2.64 6.96
C TYR A 4 -22.95 -3.78 7.09
N GLU A 5 -24.03 -3.59 7.85
CA GLU A 5 -25.08 -4.60 8.00
C GLU A 5 -25.81 -4.88 6.67
N GLU A 6 -25.99 -3.86 5.84
CA GLU A 6 -26.56 -4.04 4.49
C GLU A 6 -25.59 -4.76 3.53
N GLN A 7 -24.27 -4.53 3.71
CA GLN A 7 -23.26 -5.31 2.98
C GLN A 7 -23.31 -6.80 3.36
N LEU A 8 -23.50 -7.12 4.64
CA LEU A 8 -23.62 -8.49 5.11
C LEU A 8 -24.88 -9.17 4.54
N LYS A 9 -26.02 -8.48 4.56
CA LYS A 9 -27.28 -8.98 3.97
C LYS A 9 -27.12 -9.26 2.47
N LEU A 10 -26.54 -8.31 1.74
CA LEU A 10 -26.29 -8.46 0.30
C LEU A 10 -25.41 -9.67 0.02
N LYS A 11 -24.31 -9.82 0.73
CA LYS A 11 -23.38 -10.96 0.58
C LYS A 11 -24.03 -12.29 0.98
N ALA A 12 -24.81 -12.31 2.06
CA ALA A 12 -25.55 -13.49 2.47
C ALA A 12 -26.50 -13.95 1.38
N GLY A 13 -27.28 -13.04 0.80
CA GLY A 13 -28.18 -13.33 -0.31
C GLY A 13 -27.45 -13.88 -1.54
N GLN A 14 -26.33 -13.24 -1.94
CA GLN A 14 -25.54 -13.73 -3.08
C GLN A 14 -24.97 -15.13 -2.86
N VAL A 15 -24.44 -15.42 -1.68
CA VAL A 15 -23.91 -16.76 -1.35
C VAL A 15 -25.02 -17.79 -1.34
N LEU A 16 -26.17 -17.49 -0.73
CA LEU A 16 -27.31 -18.38 -0.68
C LEU A 16 -27.83 -18.72 -2.08
N GLU A 17 -27.98 -17.75 -2.97
CA GLU A 17 -28.40 -17.99 -4.35
C GLU A 17 -27.42 -18.87 -5.13
N LEU A 18 -26.10 -18.68 -4.93
CA LEU A 18 -25.10 -19.57 -5.53
C LEU A 18 -25.19 -21.00 -4.97
N MET A 19 -25.44 -21.16 -3.67
CA MET A 19 -25.60 -22.47 -3.03
C MET A 19 -26.85 -23.19 -3.53
N LYS A 20 -27.98 -22.51 -3.72
CA LYS A 20 -29.22 -23.09 -4.24
C LYS A 20 -29.05 -23.79 -5.59
N ALA A 21 -28.11 -23.33 -6.41
CA ALA A 21 -27.82 -23.92 -7.70
C ALA A 21 -27.24 -25.36 -7.61
N VAL A 22 -26.64 -25.73 -6.48
CA VAL A 22 -25.91 -26.98 -6.29
C VAL A 22 -26.36 -27.78 -5.07
N VAL A 23 -27.07 -27.15 -4.14
CA VAL A 23 -27.55 -27.78 -2.87
C VAL A 23 -29.08 -27.62 -2.77
N PRO A 24 -29.87 -28.69 -2.90
CA PRO A 24 -31.34 -28.62 -2.92
C PRO A 24 -31.97 -27.98 -1.68
N ASN A 25 -31.34 -28.13 -0.51
CA ASN A 25 -31.82 -27.60 0.78
C ASN A 25 -30.92 -26.49 1.34
N ALA A 26 -30.34 -25.66 0.47
CA ALA A 26 -29.41 -24.62 0.85
C ALA A 26 -29.99 -23.66 1.91
N GLU A 27 -31.26 -23.31 1.84
CA GLU A 27 -31.94 -22.44 2.79
C GLU A 27 -31.96 -22.99 4.22
N ASP A 28 -32.10 -24.32 4.36
CA ASP A 28 -32.18 -24.98 5.66
C ASP A 28 -30.82 -25.13 6.34
N ILE A 29 -29.73 -25.18 5.55
CA ILE A 29 -28.37 -25.40 6.05
C ILE A 29 -27.51 -24.16 6.08
N PHE A 30 -27.94 -23.05 5.46
CA PHE A 30 -27.19 -21.82 5.42
C PHE A 30 -27.27 -21.07 6.76
N GLU A 31 -26.21 -21.12 7.54
CA GLU A 31 -26.12 -20.49 8.86
C GLU A 31 -25.92 -18.95 8.83
N GLY A 32 -25.83 -18.35 7.64
CA GLY A 32 -25.59 -16.93 7.47
C GLY A 32 -24.11 -16.56 7.31
N ILE A 33 -23.80 -15.26 7.52
CA ILE A 33 -22.45 -14.71 7.43
C ILE A 33 -21.97 -14.25 8.81
N ARG A 34 -20.79 -14.71 9.22
CA ARG A 34 -20.10 -14.17 10.40
C ARG A 34 -19.51 -12.83 10.05
N LYS A 35 -19.91 -11.80 10.80
CA LYS A 35 -19.37 -10.46 10.63
C LYS A 35 -17.92 -10.36 11.14
N SER A 36 -17.14 -9.46 10.52
CA SER A 36 -15.83 -9.11 11.04
C SER A 36 -15.98 -8.39 12.40
N PRO A 37 -15.14 -8.69 13.39
CA PRO A 37 -15.10 -7.92 14.64
C PRO A 37 -14.67 -6.46 14.43
N GLN A 38 -13.90 -6.20 13.36
CA GLN A 38 -13.45 -4.86 12.98
C GLN A 38 -13.92 -4.54 11.56
N GLN A 39 -14.50 -3.35 11.39
CA GLN A 39 -14.94 -2.84 10.08
C GLN A 39 -13.85 -2.01 9.39
N PHE A 40 -12.94 -1.43 10.16
CA PHE A 40 -11.81 -0.59 9.73
C PHE A 40 -10.52 -1.07 10.39
N GLY A 41 -9.38 -0.67 9.85
CA GLY A 41 -8.08 -1.04 10.40
C GLY A 41 -7.78 -2.55 10.41
N TYR A 42 -8.47 -3.33 9.57
CA TYR A 42 -8.35 -4.79 9.57
C TYR A 42 -7.24 -5.34 8.68
N ARG A 43 -6.70 -4.49 7.79
CA ARG A 43 -5.71 -4.92 6.82
C ARG A 43 -4.31 -4.78 7.40
N ASN A 44 -3.56 -5.87 7.38
CA ASN A 44 -2.24 -5.99 8.00
C ASN A 44 -1.07 -6.05 7.00
N LYS A 45 -1.34 -5.88 5.71
CA LYS A 45 -0.35 -5.73 4.64
C LYS A 45 -0.84 -4.71 3.64
N MET A 46 -0.02 -3.73 3.31
CA MET A 46 -0.23 -2.84 2.17
C MET A 46 1.05 -2.75 1.34
N GLU A 47 0.83 -2.67 0.04
CA GLU A 47 1.85 -2.44 -0.97
C GLU A 47 1.41 -1.22 -1.75
N TYR A 48 2.12 -0.13 -1.53
CA TYR A 48 1.87 1.13 -2.19
C TYR A 48 2.81 1.29 -3.37
N THR A 49 2.33 1.84 -4.46
CA THR A 49 3.11 2.11 -5.67
C THR A 49 3.48 3.58 -5.71
N PHE A 50 4.74 3.88 -6.06
CA PHE A 50 5.16 5.22 -6.43
C PHE A 50 4.77 5.52 -7.88
N GLY A 51 4.33 6.74 -8.15
CA GLY A 51 3.91 7.18 -9.47
C GLY A 51 3.47 8.64 -9.48
N ASP A 52 2.61 8.97 -10.41
CA ASP A 52 1.92 10.26 -10.47
C ASP A 52 0.41 10.05 -10.62
N GLU A 53 -0.39 11.00 -10.17
CA GLU A 53 -1.86 10.95 -10.31
C GLU A 53 -2.31 11.44 -11.71
N VAL A 54 -1.53 12.31 -12.29
CA VAL A 54 -1.68 12.83 -13.64
C VAL A 54 -0.30 12.84 -14.29
N LYS A 55 -0.24 12.61 -15.58
CA LYS A 55 1.03 12.56 -16.33
C LYS A 55 1.90 13.77 -16.03
N ASP A 56 3.16 13.50 -15.70
CA ASP A 56 4.18 14.48 -15.31
C ASP A 56 3.78 15.36 -14.10
N GLY A 57 2.88 14.84 -13.25
CA GLY A 57 2.45 15.45 -11.99
C GLY A 57 3.44 15.23 -10.84
N PRO A 58 3.12 15.73 -9.64
CA PRO A 58 3.96 15.53 -8.47
C PRO A 58 4.00 14.05 -8.07
N LEU A 59 5.13 13.63 -7.49
CA LEU A 59 5.28 12.28 -6.94
C LEU A 59 4.09 11.92 -6.04
N ALA A 60 3.45 10.80 -6.32
CA ALA A 60 2.39 10.20 -5.53
C ALA A 60 2.85 8.84 -4.96
N LEU A 61 2.26 8.43 -3.84
CA LEU A 61 2.47 7.11 -3.25
C LEU A 61 1.11 6.57 -2.80
N GLY A 62 0.69 5.45 -3.39
CA GLY A 62 -0.64 4.94 -3.08
C GLY A 62 -1.06 3.76 -3.94
N MET A 63 -2.27 3.83 -4.45
CA MET A 63 -2.90 2.74 -5.20
C MET A 63 -3.25 3.19 -6.62
N HIS A 64 -3.30 2.22 -7.54
CA HIS A 64 -3.76 2.49 -8.91
C HIS A 64 -5.18 3.05 -8.90
N LYS A 65 -5.38 4.12 -9.67
CA LYS A 65 -6.67 4.72 -9.90
C LYS A 65 -7.58 3.71 -10.64
N ARG A 66 -8.82 3.61 -10.19
CA ARG A 66 -9.78 2.70 -10.84
C ARG A 66 -9.95 3.05 -12.33
N GLY A 67 -9.69 2.08 -13.19
CA GLY A 67 -9.78 2.24 -14.65
C GLY A 67 -8.51 2.83 -15.30
N SER A 68 -7.46 3.08 -14.55
CA SER A 68 -6.14 3.44 -15.07
C SER A 68 -5.06 2.44 -14.62
N PHE A 69 -4.12 2.14 -15.52
CA PHE A 69 -2.95 1.30 -15.23
C PHE A 69 -1.73 2.11 -14.77
N TYR A 70 -1.75 3.41 -14.96
CA TYR A 70 -0.60 4.28 -14.76
C TYR A 70 -0.79 5.27 -13.61
N ASP A 71 -2.01 5.80 -13.45
CA ASP A 71 -2.28 6.85 -12.48
C ASP A 71 -2.30 6.28 -11.05
N ILE A 72 -1.52 6.89 -10.16
CA ILE A 72 -1.43 6.53 -8.74
C ILE A 72 -2.10 7.59 -7.90
N VAL A 73 -3.10 7.19 -7.12
CA VAL A 73 -3.79 8.07 -6.16
C VAL A 73 -3.19 7.86 -4.78
N THR A 74 -2.77 8.94 -4.14
CA THR A 74 -2.32 8.91 -2.74
C THR A 74 -3.49 8.52 -1.83
N VAL A 75 -3.26 7.55 -0.94
CA VAL A 75 -4.31 6.92 -0.10
C VAL A 75 -4.04 7.16 1.39
N ASP A 76 -3.69 8.37 1.74
CA ASP A 76 -3.38 8.83 3.10
C ASP A 76 -4.59 8.83 4.07
N GLU A 77 -5.82 8.80 3.54
CA GLU A 77 -7.06 8.68 4.31
C GLU A 77 -7.66 7.25 4.29
N CYS A 78 -6.90 6.24 3.86
CA CYS A 78 -7.42 4.88 3.74
C CYS A 78 -7.79 4.29 5.10
N ARG A 79 -9.07 3.97 5.31
CA ARG A 79 -9.61 3.48 6.58
C ARG A 79 -9.52 1.96 6.77
N ILE A 80 -9.11 1.21 5.74
CA ILE A 80 -8.96 -0.26 5.87
C ILE A 80 -7.68 -0.65 6.61
N VAL A 81 -6.70 0.24 6.70
CA VAL A 81 -5.49 0.12 7.50
C VAL A 81 -5.57 1.01 8.74
N ASP A 82 -4.75 0.73 9.73
CA ASP A 82 -4.63 1.59 10.91
C ASP A 82 -3.81 2.87 10.63
N ASP A 83 -3.69 3.72 11.64
CA ASP A 83 -3.05 5.03 11.51
C ASP A 83 -1.55 4.96 11.23
N ASP A 84 -0.87 3.93 11.73
CA ASP A 84 0.57 3.73 11.51
C ASP A 84 0.90 3.66 10.02
N TYR A 85 0.06 2.96 9.22
CA TYR A 85 0.25 2.87 7.77
C TYR A 85 0.17 4.23 7.10
N ARG A 86 -0.79 5.07 7.53
CA ARG A 86 -0.99 6.41 6.96
C ARG A 86 0.16 7.35 7.32
N LYS A 87 0.66 7.27 8.57
CA LYS A 87 1.84 8.02 9.03
C LYS A 87 3.09 7.63 8.26
N ILE A 88 3.34 6.33 8.08
CA ILE A 88 4.49 5.80 7.33
C ILE A 88 4.42 6.22 5.85
N LEU A 89 3.24 6.07 5.22
CA LEU A 89 3.03 6.50 3.83
C LEU A 89 3.28 7.99 3.67
N GLY A 90 2.67 8.81 4.53
CA GLY A 90 2.79 10.27 4.47
C GLY A 90 4.23 10.75 4.67
N ALA A 91 4.94 10.22 5.66
CA ALA A 91 6.33 10.54 5.92
C ALA A 91 7.24 10.14 4.75
N THR A 92 7.04 8.93 4.22
CA THR A 92 7.81 8.42 3.07
C THR A 92 7.59 9.28 1.83
N LEU A 93 6.32 9.59 1.51
CA LEU A 93 6.00 10.44 0.36
C LEU A 93 6.60 11.84 0.50
N ALA A 94 6.43 12.46 1.66
CA ALA A 94 6.97 13.80 1.92
C ALA A 94 8.50 13.83 1.79
N TYR A 95 9.17 12.80 2.31
CA TYR A 95 10.63 12.68 2.27
C TYR A 95 11.19 12.65 0.85
N PHE A 96 10.66 11.77 0.00
CA PHE A 96 11.14 11.60 -1.37
C PHE A 96 10.66 12.73 -2.29
N ARG A 97 9.46 13.26 -2.09
CA ARG A 97 8.95 14.42 -2.83
C ARG A 97 9.80 15.68 -2.61
N ALA A 98 10.22 15.96 -1.37
CA ALA A 98 11.05 17.10 -1.04
C ALA A 98 12.47 17.04 -1.65
N ARG A 99 12.86 15.89 -2.18
CA ARG A 99 14.18 15.63 -2.80
C ARG A 99 14.10 15.37 -4.30
N ASP A 100 12.90 15.51 -4.88
CA ASP A 100 12.64 15.28 -6.30
C ASP A 100 13.14 13.90 -6.79
N ILE A 101 13.04 12.85 -5.93
CA ILE A 101 13.50 11.51 -6.28
C ILE A 101 12.52 10.89 -7.29
N PRO A 102 13.02 10.44 -8.47
CA PRO A 102 12.16 9.94 -9.54
C PRO A 102 11.57 8.56 -9.21
N PHE A 103 10.30 8.37 -9.53
CA PHE A 103 9.70 7.04 -9.53
C PHE A 103 10.03 6.28 -10.83
N TYR A 104 9.99 4.94 -10.78
CA TYR A 104 10.20 4.08 -11.94
C TYR A 104 9.01 4.18 -12.91
N HIS A 105 9.28 4.71 -14.09
CA HIS A 105 8.30 4.86 -15.15
C HIS A 105 8.25 3.61 -16.03
N ARG A 106 7.18 2.82 -15.94
CA ARG A 106 7.03 1.51 -16.61
C ARG A 106 7.23 1.54 -18.12
N MET A 107 6.84 2.61 -18.81
CA MET A 107 6.97 2.70 -20.27
C MET A 107 8.38 3.09 -20.73
N ARG A 108 9.10 3.88 -19.92
CA ARG A 108 10.45 4.31 -20.20
C ARG A 108 11.51 3.39 -19.61
N HIS A 109 11.11 2.56 -18.64
CA HIS A 109 11.98 1.70 -17.82
C HIS A 109 13.09 2.50 -17.11
N GLU A 110 12.76 3.71 -16.69
CA GLU A 110 13.66 4.65 -16.03
C GLU A 110 13.07 5.14 -14.72
N GLY A 111 13.93 5.39 -13.72
CA GLY A 111 13.58 5.90 -12.41
C GLY A 111 13.94 4.95 -11.28
N TYR A 112 13.82 5.43 -10.04
CA TYR A 112 14.35 4.76 -8.86
C TYR A 112 13.26 4.13 -7.98
N LEU A 113 12.27 4.91 -7.51
CA LEU A 113 11.26 4.46 -6.56
C LEU A 113 10.22 3.56 -7.23
N ARG A 114 9.94 2.39 -6.66
CA ARG A 114 8.92 1.46 -7.18
C ARG A 114 7.76 1.28 -6.22
N HIS A 115 8.00 0.69 -5.06
CA HIS A 115 6.95 0.34 -4.10
C HIS A 115 7.38 0.60 -2.66
N LEU A 116 6.39 0.77 -1.79
CA LEU A 116 6.53 0.74 -0.35
C LEU A 116 5.62 -0.37 0.19
N LEU A 117 6.22 -1.41 0.75
CA LEU A 117 5.52 -2.48 1.44
C LEU A 117 5.52 -2.21 2.94
N VAL A 118 4.35 -2.25 3.55
CA VAL A 118 4.19 -2.16 5.02
C VAL A 118 3.41 -3.38 5.50
N ARG A 119 3.94 -4.06 6.51
CA ARG A 119 3.26 -5.16 7.21
C ARG A 119 3.23 -4.87 8.71
N LYS A 120 2.13 -5.18 9.35
CA LYS A 120 1.99 -5.09 10.80
C LYS A 120 1.48 -6.41 11.36
N ALA A 121 2.19 -6.97 12.35
CA ALA A 121 1.77 -8.17 13.04
C ALA A 121 0.65 -7.84 14.03
N VAL A 122 -0.54 -8.40 13.83
CA VAL A 122 -1.75 -8.04 14.59
C VAL A 122 -1.64 -8.35 16.10
N LYS A 123 -0.78 -9.30 16.49
CA LYS A 123 -0.66 -9.72 17.90
C LYS A 123 0.48 -9.03 18.64
N THR A 124 1.58 -8.70 17.95
CA THR A 124 2.78 -8.11 18.57
C THR A 124 2.90 -6.62 18.28
N GLU A 125 2.06 -6.09 17.39
CA GLU A 125 2.08 -4.69 16.90
C GLU A 125 3.42 -4.32 16.23
N GLU A 126 4.22 -5.33 15.84
CA GLU A 126 5.49 -5.12 15.15
C GLU A 126 5.27 -4.78 13.68
N ILE A 127 6.01 -3.77 13.21
CA ILE A 127 5.89 -3.24 11.85
C ILE A 127 7.16 -3.54 11.06
N LEU A 128 6.99 -4.14 9.88
CA LEU A 128 8.04 -4.30 8.88
C LEU A 128 7.74 -3.35 7.70
N ILE A 129 8.75 -2.57 7.33
CA ILE A 129 8.69 -1.64 6.21
C ILE A 129 9.73 -2.07 5.19
N ASP A 130 9.36 -2.17 3.92
CA ASP A 130 10.29 -2.47 2.83
C ASP A 130 10.12 -1.44 1.71
N LEU A 131 11.22 -0.76 1.38
CA LEU A 131 11.28 0.13 0.22
C LEU A 131 11.83 -0.65 -0.96
N ILE A 132 11.05 -0.73 -2.02
CA ILE A 132 11.45 -1.41 -3.25
C ILE A 132 11.86 -0.35 -4.28
N THR A 133 13.07 -0.48 -4.81
CA THR A 133 13.65 0.43 -5.80
C THR A 133 14.25 -0.32 -6.97
N THR A 134 14.67 0.39 -8.00
CA THR A 134 15.57 -0.15 -9.03
C THR A 134 17.04 -0.04 -8.57
N THR A 135 17.95 -0.64 -9.34
CA THR A 135 19.41 -0.44 -9.19
C THR A 135 19.93 0.80 -9.93
N GLN A 136 19.04 1.55 -10.60
CA GLN A 136 19.45 2.72 -11.38
C GLN A 136 19.98 3.84 -10.49
N GLU A 137 20.86 4.65 -11.04
CA GLU A 137 21.38 5.82 -10.35
C GLU A 137 20.26 6.81 -10.01
N ILE A 138 20.35 7.39 -8.82
CA ILE A 138 19.38 8.35 -8.32
C ILE A 138 19.85 9.74 -8.74
N CYS A 139 19.31 10.26 -9.81
CA CYS A 139 19.62 11.60 -10.25
C CYS A 139 18.42 12.52 -10.08
N ALA A 140 18.59 13.63 -9.37
CA ALA A 140 17.66 14.74 -9.28
C ALA A 140 18.27 15.92 -10.07
N GLY A 141 17.79 16.13 -11.29
CA GLY A 141 18.40 17.09 -12.21
C GLY A 141 19.80 16.66 -12.66
N GLU A 142 20.77 17.57 -12.58
CA GLU A 142 22.18 17.35 -13.00
C GLU A 142 23.05 16.66 -11.93
N SER A 143 22.55 16.46 -10.73
CA SER A 143 23.28 15.90 -9.60
C SER A 143 22.80 14.52 -9.24
N CYS A 144 23.72 13.54 -9.15
CA CYS A 144 23.39 12.20 -8.64
C CYS A 144 23.49 12.17 -7.11
N VAL A 145 22.52 11.57 -6.48
CA VAL A 145 22.36 11.51 -5.02
C VAL A 145 23.07 10.27 -4.47
N ASN A 146 23.72 10.42 -3.34
CA ASN A 146 24.28 9.27 -2.62
C ASN A 146 23.14 8.42 -2.03
N GLU A 147 22.94 7.20 -2.56
CA GLU A 147 21.87 6.27 -2.14
C GLU A 147 21.91 5.99 -0.64
N THR A 148 23.09 5.73 -0.08
CA THR A 148 23.22 5.40 1.35
C THR A 148 22.76 6.55 2.22
N ALA A 149 23.22 7.78 1.94
CA ALA A 149 22.79 8.95 2.70
C ALA A 149 21.30 9.25 2.56
N LEU A 150 20.73 9.02 1.35
CA LEU A 150 19.29 9.15 1.11
C LEU A 150 18.49 8.17 1.96
N LEU A 151 18.88 6.89 1.97
CA LEU A 151 18.16 5.83 2.70
C LEU A 151 18.33 5.98 4.21
N ASP A 152 19.50 6.37 4.69
CA ASP A 152 19.72 6.62 6.12
C ASP A 152 18.84 7.78 6.63
N GLY A 153 18.75 8.88 5.88
CA GLY A 153 17.86 9.98 6.25
C GLY A 153 16.37 9.60 6.19
N TRP A 154 15.95 8.78 5.25
CA TRP A 154 14.58 8.24 5.23
C TRP A 154 14.29 7.35 6.44
N LYS A 155 15.20 6.45 6.76
CA LYS A 155 15.11 5.57 7.95
C LYS A 155 15.02 6.39 9.25
N GLU A 156 15.87 7.40 9.42
CA GLU A 156 15.82 8.28 10.59
C GLU A 156 14.46 8.97 10.73
N GLN A 157 13.89 9.44 9.62
CA GLN A 157 12.56 10.05 9.63
C GLN A 157 11.46 9.06 10.02
N LEU A 158 11.52 7.81 9.56
CA LEU A 158 10.57 6.77 9.95
C LEU A 158 10.68 6.42 11.45
N LEU A 159 11.91 6.29 11.96
CA LEU A 159 12.16 5.99 13.37
C LEU A 159 11.75 7.12 14.32
N ALA A 160 11.61 8.34 13.83
CA ALA A 160 11.13 9.48 14.60
C ALA A 160 9.58 9.60 14.64
N LEU A 161 8.85 8.72 13.92
CA LEU A 161 7.39 8.75 13.92
C LEU A 161 6.82 8.24 15.26
N GLU A 162 5.80 8.92 15.76
CA GLU A 162 4.97 8.44 16.86
C GLU A 162 3.95 7.44 16.31
N LEU A 163 4.28 6.15 16.40
CA LEU A 163 3.43 5.04 15.96
C LEU A 163 2.81 4.33 17.17
N ASP A 164 1.64 3.72 16.96
CA ASP A 164 1.03 2.83 17.96
C ASP A 164 1.79 1.50 18.07
N GLY A 165 2.28 0.99 16.93
CA GLY A 165 3.16 -0.17 16.86
C GLY A 165 4.65 0.17 16.95
N SER A 166 5.51 -0.84 16.91
CA SER A 166 6.96 -0.71 16.93
C SER A 166 7.58 -1.15 15.61
N ILE A 167 8.51 -0.36 15.06
CA ILE A 167 9.25 -0.76 13.85
C ILE A 167 10.24 -1.86 14.22
N ALA A 168 9.97 -3.10 13.77
CA ALA A 168 10.83 -4.25 13.95
C ALA A 168 11.91 -4.38 12.86
N GLY A 169 11.67 -3.80 11.67
CA GLY A 169 12.64 -3.82 10.59
C GLY A 169 12.29 -2.84 9.48
N ILE A 170 13.34 -2.27 8.87
CA ILE A 170 13.28 -1.48 7.66
C ILE A 170 14.20 -2.14 6.65
N LEU A 171 13.64 -2.58 5.54
CA LEU A 171 14.32 -3.27 4.45
C LEU A 171 14.46 -2.36 3.24
N HIS A 172 15.45 -2.64 2.41
CA HIS A 172 15.59 -2.06 1.09
C HIS A 172 15.80 -3.18 0.09
N THR A 173 14.81 -3.37 -0.78
CA THR A 173 14.81 -4.41 -1.82
C THR A 173 15.07 -3.78 -3.18
N LYS A 174 16.07 -4.29 -3.91
CA LYS A 174 16.35 -3.88 -5.30
C LYS A 174 15.65 -4.84 -6.26
N ASN A 175 14.82 -4.28 -7.14
CA ASN A 175 14.05 -5.05 -8.12
C ASN A 175 14.06 -4.35 -9.48
N ASP A 176 14.77 -4.92 -10.45
CA ASP A 176 14.84 -4.44 -11.83
C ASP A 176 13.92 -5.21 -12.79
N SER A 177 13.06 -6.08 -12.26
CA SER A 177 12.10 -6.81 -13.07
C SER A 177 11.16 -5.86 -13.82
N VAL A 178 10.90 -6.16 -15.09
CA VAL A 178 9.89 -5.44 -15.88
C VAL A 178 8.48 -5.74 -15.36
N ALA A 179 8.28 -6.92 -14.74
CA ALA A 179 7.04 -7.29 -14.10
C ALA A 179 6.84 -6.47 -12.81
N ASP A 180 5.58 -6.09 -12.57
CA ASP A 180 5.18 -5.34 -11.38
C ASP A 180 4.95 -6.30 -10.19
N ALA A 181 5.96 -7.06 -9.88
CA ALA A 181 5.98 -8.01 -8.76
C ALA A 181 6.93 -7.50 -7.66
N VAL A 182 6.47 -7.56 -6.44
CA VAL A 182 7.24 -7.31 -5.21
C VAL A 182 7.67 -8.65 -4.63
#